data_019daf1370e6dc2c54c4f6a48563ed69
#
_entry.id   019daf1370e6dc2c54c4f6a48563ed69
#
_cell.length_a   1.000
_cell.length_b   1.000
_cell.length_c   1.000
_cell.angle_alpha   90.00
_cell.angle_beta   90.00
_cell.angle_gamma   90.00
#
_symmetry.space_group_name_H-M   'P 1'
#
loop_
_entity.id
_entity.type
_entity.pdbx_description
1 polymer ?
#
loop_
_entity_poly.entity_id
_entity_poly.type
_entity_poly.pdbx_seq_one_letter_code
_entity_poly.pdbx_strand_id
1 'polypeptide(L)'
;MIEFGQHNTDVILLLHGGGLSWWNYREAAQELAERYHVVLPILDGHAGSADPFTTIEDNAARLISYIDAHFGGQILAIGGLSLGGQVAVEILSQRKDICRYAFIESALVRPMKLTAALIGPTFGMSYGLIQKKWFARIQADYLGIPQGLFDDYFRDTCAIRKADMIAFLKANSLYTIKPTLSETKAKVKIAAGAKEQKNIRDSAKLLHAAIPGSSLEILPGLRHGDLSLNTPARYAKILTDWLDA
;
A
#
# COMPACT_ATOMS: atom_id res chain seq x y z
N MET A 1 8.05 -6.08 11.36
CA MET A 1 7.53 -4.73 11.59
C MET A 1 8.69 -3.79 11.82
N ILE A 2 8.64 -2.57 11.28
CA ILE A 2 9.57 -1.47 11.57
C ILE A 2 8.74 -0.39 12.25
N GLU A 3 9.25 0.21 13.30
CA GLU A 3 8.45 1.10 14.15
C GLU A 3 9.19 2.39 14.44
N PHE A 4 8.46 3.51 14.47
CA PHE A 4 8.93 4.85 14.81
C PHE A 4 7.99 5.47 15.84
N GLY A 5 8.51 6.28 16.75
CA GLY A 5 7.68 7.02 17.72
C GLY A 5 6.94 6.12 18.72
N GLN A 6 7.51 4.99 19.13
CA GLN A 6 6.89 3.97 20.00
C GLN A 6 6.45 4.50 21.38
N HIS A 7 6.89 5.71 21.77
CA HIS A 7 6.46 6.37 23.01
C HIS A 7 5.07 7.03 22.90
N ASN A 8 4.54 7.18 21.68
CA ASN A 8 3.22 7.73 21.43
C ASN A 8 2.15 6.62 21.54
N THR A 9 0.94 7.00 21.92
CA THR A 9 -0.19 6.07 22.12
C THR A 9 -1.04 5.87 20.87
N ASP A 10 -1.12 6.90 20.02
CA ASP A 10 -1.92 6.87 18.79
C ASP A 10 -1.14 6.16 17.67
N VAL A 11 -1.64 5.01 17.25
CA VAL A 11 -0.96 4.12 16.30
C VAL A 11 -1.42 4.37 14.87
N ILE A 12 -0.46 4.50 13.94
CA ILE A 12 -0.67 4.59 12.50
C ILE A 12 0.04 3.42 11.81
N LEU A 13 -0.69 2.63 11.03
CA LEU A 13 -0.16 1.55 10.22
C LEU A 13 -0.05 2.00 8.76
N LEU A 14 1.16 1.95 8.15
CA LEU A 14 1.38 2.34 6.75
C LEU A 14 1.88 1.16 5.92
N LEU A 15 1.13 0.82 4.86
CA LEU A 15 1.30 -0.38 4.04
C LEU A 15 1.91 -0.03 2.69
N HIS A 16 3.12 -0.54 2.43
CA HIS A 16 3.88 -0.26 1.21
C HIS A 16 3.26 -0.84 -0.06
N GLY A 17 3.64 -0.32 -1.22
CA GLY A 17 3.24 -0.82 -2.54
C GLY A 17 3.87 -2.16 -2.91
N GLY A 18 3.29 -2.85 -3.88
CA GLY A 18 3.82 -4.12 -4.38
C GLY A 18 5.22 -3.97 -4.98
N GLY A 19 6.14 -4.88 -4.60
CA GLY A 19 7.55 -4.83 -4.99
C GLY A 19 8.39 -3.79 -4.24
N LEU A 20 7.79 -3.05 -3.32
CA LEU A 20 8.44 -2.10 -2.41
C LEU A 20 8.64 -2.76 -1.02
N SER A 21 9.02 -1.96 -0.03
CA SER A 21 9.16 -2.40 1.36
C SER A 21 8.86 -1.22 2.29
N TRP A 22 9.08 -1.39 3.60
CA TRP A 22 8.87 -0.39 4.63
C TRP A 22 9.48 1.00 4.31
N TRP A 23 10.59 1.06 3.58
CA TRP A 23 11.27 2.31 3.19
C TRP A 23 10.41 3.21 2.27
N ASN A 24 9.35 2.69 1.67
CA ASN A 24 8.33 3.48 0.95
C ASN A 24 7.82 4.66 1.81
N TYR A 25 7.64 4.41 3.10
CA TYR A 25 7.13 5.39 4.04
C TYR A 25 8.17 5.89 5.05
N ARG A 26 9.47 5.58 4.88
CA ARG A 26 10.52 5.93 5.85
C ARG A 26 10.49 7.41 6.24
N GLU A 27 10.53 8.29 5.26
CA GLU A 27 10.59 9.74 5.52
C GLU A 27 9.28 10.27 6.12
N ALA A 28 8.13 9.84 5.59
CA ALA A 28 6.83 10.20 6.16
C ALA A 28 6.68 9.69 7.59
N ALA A 29 7.16 8.46 7.88
CA ALA A 29 7.10 7.90 9.23
C ALA A 29 8.00 8.66 10.21
N GLN A 30 9.16 9.15 9.79
CA GLN A 30 10.03 9.98 10.63
C GLN A 30 9.34 11.29 11.05
N GLU A 31 8.63 11.95 10.13
CA GLU A 31 7.87 13.18 10.44
C GLU A 31 6.66 12.87 11.34
N LEU A 32 5.90 11.82 11.04
CA LEU A 32 4.73 11.42 11.81
C LEU A 32 5.11 10.95 13.23
N ALA A 33 6.31 10.41 13.42
CA ALA A 33 6.79 9.88 14.70
C ALA A 33 6.94 10.90 15.82
N GLU A 34 6.93 12.19 15.48
CA GLU A 34 6.88 13.26 16.49
C GLU A 34 5.58 13.21 17.31
N ARG A 35 4.48 12.68 16.73
CA ARG A 35 3.15 12.69 17.35
C ARG A 35 2.49 11.32 17.42
N TYR A 36 2.91 10.36 16.60
CA TYR A 36 2.26 9.07 16.44
C TYR A 36 3.24 7.92 16.57
N HIS A 37 2.74 6.77 17.03
CA HIS A 37 3.46 5.50 16.89
C HIS A 37 3.21 4.95 15.48
N VAL A 38 4.21 5.03 14.61
CA VAL A 38 4.09 4.61 13.21
C VAL A 38 4.65 3.21 13.03
N VAL A 39 3.82 2.30 12.52
CA VAL A 39 4.18 0.90 12.26
C VAL A 39 4.21 0.66 10.76
N LEU A 40 5.34 0.17 10.27
CA LEU A 40 5.60 -0.14 8.85
C LEU A 40 5.79 -1.66 8.70
N PRO A 41 4.73 -2.42 8.41
CA PRO A 41 4.87 -3.85 8.15
C PRO A 41 5.55 -4.09 6.81
N ILE A 42 6.24 -5.22 6.71
CA ILE A 42 6.65 -5.80 5.43
C ILE A 42 5.56 -6.81 5.05
N LEU A 43 4.90 -6.58 3.92
CA LEU A 43 3.85 -7.48 3.42
C LEU A 43 4.41 -8.86 3.07
N ASP A 44 3.62 -9.89 3.20
CA ASP A 44 4.02 -11.25 2.87
C ASP A 44 4.58 -11.36 1.44
N GLY A 45 5.57 -12.21 1.26
CA GLY A 45 6.23 -12.42 -0.02
C GLY A 45 7.17 -11.30 -0.47
N HIS A 46 7.30 -10.22 0.31
CA HIS A 46 8.26 -9.13 0.05
C HIS A 46 9.55 -9.34 0.82
N ALA A 47 10.62 -8.65 0.41
CA ALA A 47 11.94 -8.78 1.03
C ALA A 47 11.91 -8.40 2.53
N GLY A 48 12.37 -9.31 3.36
CA GLY A 48 12.34 -9.17 4.83
C GLY A 48 11.10 -9.80 5.50
N SER A 49 10.11 -10.29 4.74
CA SER A 49 9.05 -11.13 5.27
C SER A 49 9.51 -12.59 5.34
N ALA A 50 9.16 -13.29 6.42
CA ALA A 50 9.38 -14.73 6.57
C ALA A 50 8.30 -15.54 5.81
N ASP A 51 7.13 -14.96 5.61
CA ASP A 51 5.96 -15.63 5.03
C ASP A 51 5.87 -15.44 3.52
N PRO A 52 5.48 -16.48 2.76
CA PRO A 52 5.19 -16.35 1.34
C PRO A 52 3.91 -15.54 1.12
N PHE A 53 3.81 -14.87 -0.03
CA PHE A 53 2.55 -14.25 -0.42
C PHE A 53 1.53 -15.32 -0.79
N THR A 54 0.39 -15.30 -0.15
CA THR A 54 -0.77 -16.14 -0.43
C THR A 54 -1.87 -15.35 -1.12
N THR A 55 -2.59 -14.53 -0.38
CA THR A 55 -3.67 -13.67 -0.87
C THR A 55 -3.62 -12.29 -0.20
N ILE A 56 -4.35 -11.32 -0.75
CA ILE A 56 -4.57 -10.01 -0.10
C ILE A 56 -5.37 -10.22 1.19
N GLU A 57 -6.33 -11.13 1.16
CA GLU A 57 -7.18 -11.50 2.28
C GLU A 57 -6.37 -12.05 3.48
N ASP A 58 -5.40 -12.93 3.21
CA ASP A 58 -4.54 -13.49 4.27
C ASP A 58 -3.60 -12.43 4.86
N ASN A 59 -3.01 -11.56 4.01
CA ASN A 59 -2.21 -10.42 4.49
C ASN A 59 -3.04 -9.51 5.42
N ALA A 60 -4.28 -9.20 5.02
CA ALA A 60 -5.20 -8.41 5.85
C ALA A 60 -5.50 -9.10 7.18
N ALA A 61 -5.81 -10.41 7.17
CA ALA A 61 -6.11 -11.17 8.39
C ALA A 61 -4.92 -11.22 9.36
N ARG A 62 -3.69 -11.37 8.87
CA ARG A 62 -2.47 -11.34 9.70
C ARG A 62 -2.25 -9.98 10.35
N LEU A 63 -2.46 -8.89 9.59
CA LEU A 63 -2.35 -7.54 10.14
C LEU A 63 -3.44 -7.23 11.16
N ILE A 64 -4.67 -7.72 10.95
CA ILE A 64 -5.74 -7.65 11.96
C ILE A 64 -5.32 -8.38 13.24
N SER A 65 -4.80 -9.61 13.11
CA SER A 65 -4.31 -10.38 14.26
C SER A 65 -3.16 -9.68 14.99
N TYR A 66 -2.27 -9.01 14.25
CA TYR A 66 -1.20 -8.22 14.85
C TYR A 66 -1.76 -7.01 15.63
N ILE A 67 -2.73 -6.29 15.06
CA ILE A 67 -3.40 -5.16 15.73
C ILE A 67 -4.11 -5.66 17.02
N ASP A 68 -4.78 -6.80 16.96
CA ASP A 68 -5.44 -7.40 18.14
C ASP A 68 -4.43 -7.72 19.24
N ALA A 69 -3.32 -8.33 18.89
CA ALA A 69 -2.32 -8.77 19.86
C ALA A 69 -1.51 -7.63 20.50
N HIS A 70 -1.28 -6.52 19.77
CA HIS A 70 -0.35 -5.48 20.20
C HIS A 70 -1.02 -4.15 20.54
N PHE A 71 -2.23 -3.89 20.02
CA PHE A 71 -2.90 -2.58 20.12
C PHE A 71 -4.35 -2.67 20.58
N GLY A 72 -4.73 -3.78 21.21
CA GLY A 72 -6.08 -3.94 21.78
C GLY A 72 -7.22 -3.97 20.76
N GLY A 73 -6.91 -4.29 19.49
CA GLY A 73 -7.91 -4.53 18.45
C GLY A 73 -8.34 -3.29 17.66
N GLN A 74 -7.85 -2.10 18.01
CA GLN A 74 -8.16 -0.86 17.28
C GLN A 74 -6.96 0.09 17.27
N ILE A 75 -6.74 0.78 16.14
CA ILE A 75 -5.70 1.80 15.98
C ILE A 75 -6.27 3.13 15.47
N LEU A 76 -5.47 4.18 15.50
CA LEU A 76 -5.89 5.49 15.01
C LEU A 76 -6.12 5.49 13.51
N ALA A 77 -5.11 5.05 12.73
CA ALA A 77 -5.21 5.14 11.28
C ALA A 77 -4.51 3.98 10.55
N ILE A 78 -5.01 3.66 9.35
CA ILE A 78 -4.36 2.79 8.38
C ILE A 78 -4.15 3.57 7.09
N GLY A 79 -2.93 3.56 6.55
CA GLY A 79 -2.63 4.10 5.22
C GLY A 79 -2.04 3.02 4.32
N GLY A 80 -2.22 3.15 2.99
CA GLY A 80 -1.59 2.20 2.07
C GLY A 80 -1.53 2.68 0.63
N LEU A 81 -0.40 2.36 -0.02
CA LEU A 81 -0.15 2.63 -1.44
C LEU A 81 -0.42 1.37 -2.28
N SER A 82 -1.18 1.49 -3.36
CA SER A 82 -1.32 0.45 -4.39
C SER A 82 -1.72 -0.91 -3.80
N LEU A 83 -0.86 -1.93 -3.81
CA LEU A 83 -1.10 -3.22 -3.12
C LEU A 83 -1.37 -3.02 -1.63
N GLY A 84 -0.58 -2.16 -0.94
CA GLY A 84 -0.84 -1.81 0.45
C GLY A 84 -2.20 -1.12 0.63
N GLY A 85 -2.62 -0.31 -0.34
CA GLY A 85 -3.97 0.26 -0.38
C GLY A 85 -5.06 -0.80 -0.52
N GLN A 86 -4.85 -1.85 -1.33
CA GLN A 86 -5.77 -2.99 -1.44
C GLN A 86 -5.84 -3.79 -0.13
N VAL A 87 -4.68 -4.02 0.52
CA VAL A 87 -4.65 -4.69 1.84
C VAL A 87 -5.39 -3.84 2.87
N ALA A 88 -5.23 -2.51 2.88
CA ALA A 88 -5.98 -1.62 3.76
C ALA A 88 -7.50 -1.71 3.50
N VAL A 89 -7.94 -1.69 2.25
CA VAL A 89 -9.35 -1.89 1.85
C VAL A 89 -9.87 -3.24 2.33
N GLU A 90 -9.08 -4.30 2.21
CA GLU A 90 -9.45 -5.64 2.68
C GLU A 90 -9.55 -5.69 4.21
N ILE A 91 -8.63 -5.06 4.95
CA ILE A 91 -8.71 -4.93 6.42
C ILE A 91 -10.04 -4.27 6.83
N LEU A 92 -10.41 -3.16 6.18
CA LEU A 92 -11.68 -2.47 6.44
C LEU A 92 -12.90 -3.34 6.12
N SER A 93 -12.79 -4.23 5.11
CA SER A 93 -13.85 -5.15 4.71
C SER A 93 -14.03 -6.32 5.69
N GLN A 94 -12.92 -6.81 6.29
CA GLN A 94 -12.92 -7.89 7.26
C GLN A 94 -13.28 -7.41 8.68
N ARG A 95 -12.90 -6.17 9.02
CA ARG A 95 -13.10 -5.60 10.36
C ARG A 95 -13.53 -4.15 10.30
N LYS A 96 -14.81 -3.89 10.43
CA LYS A 96 -15.44 -2.56 10.21
C LYS A 96 -15.00 -1.46 11.17
N ASP A 97 -14.49 -1.81 12.35
CA ASP A 97 -14.12 -0.87 13.44
C ASP A 97 -12.63 -0.95 13.82
N ILE A 98 -11.78 -1.47 12.94
CA ILE A 98 -10.35 -1.68 13.17
C ILE A 98 -9.54 -0.37 13.36
N CYS A 99 -10.00 0.72 12.77
CA CYS A 99 -9.36 2.03 12.87
C CYS A 99 -10.39 3.17 12.79
N ARG A 100 -9.96 4.37 13.22
CA ARG A 100 -10.80 5.59 13.12
C ARG A 100 -10.68 6.25 11.74
N TYR A 101 -9.52 6.14 11.11
CA TYR A 101 -9.20 6.78 9.82
C TYR A 101 -8.54 5.78 8.86
N ALA A 102 -8.79 5.92 7.56
CA ALA A 102 -8.09 5.15 6.54
C ALA A 102 -7.73 6.02 5.34
N PHE A 103 -6.44 6.02 4.92
CA PHE A 103 -5.93 6.77 3.78
C PHE A 103 -5.52 5.81 2.67
N ILE A 104 -6.28 5.76 1.58
CA ILE A 104 -6.08 4.81 0.48
C ILE A 104 -5.48 5.55 -0.72
N GLU A 105 -4.21 5.29 -1.03
CA GLU A 105 -3.51 5.86 -2.17
C GLU A 105 -3.43 4.87 -3.32
N SER A 106 -3.97 5.25 -4.49
CA SER A 106 -3.73 4.57 -5.78
C SER A 106 -4.08 3.07 -5.82
N ALA A 107 -5.07 2.61 -5.04
CA ALA A 107 -5.45 1.20 -4.98
C ALA A 107 -6.23 0.77 -6.24
N LEU A 108 -5.82 -0.32 -6.88
CA LEU A 108 -6.52 -0.94 -8.00
C LEU A 108 -7.62 -1.87 -7.48
N VAL A 109 -8.90 -1.54 -7.73
CA VAL A 109 -10.03 -2.39 -7.33
C VAL A 109 -10.91 -2.82 -8.50
N ARG A 110 -10.46 -2.49 -9.71
CA ARG A 110 -11.07 -2.91 -10.97
C ARG A 110 -10.25 -4.03 -11.59
N PRO A 111 -10.77 -5.28 -11.65
CA PRO A 111 -9.97 -6.43 -12.08
C PRO A 111 -9.52 -6.33 -13.53
N MET A 112 -8.27 -6.69 -13.77
CA MET A 112 -7.59 -6.70 -15.07
C MET A 112 -7.25 -8.15 -15.45
N LYS A 113 -8.27 -8.95 -15.82
CA LYS A 113 -8.15 -10.39 -16.07
C LYS A 113 -7.10 -10.76 -17.12
N LEU A 114 -7.01 -10.00 -18.21
CA LEU A 114 -6.01 -10.23 -19.26
C LEU A 114 -4.59 -9.99 -18.75
N THR A 115 -4.37 -8.89 -18.02
CA THR A 115 -3.08 -8.60 -17.38
C THR A 115 -2.69 -9.73 -16.43
N ALA A 116 -3.61 -10.16 -15.56
CA ALA A 116 -3.37 -11.26 -14.63
C ALA A 116 -2.96 -12.58 -15.33
N ALA A 117 -3.60 -12.89 -16.45
CA ALA A 117 -3.27 -14.08 -17.24
C ALA A 117 -1.85 -14.02 -17.83
N LEU A 118 -1.38 -12.83 -18.22
CA LEU A 118 -0.06 -12.63 -18.83
C LEU A 118 1.09 -12.55 -17.82
N ILE A 119 0.82 -12.27 -16.53
CA ILE A 119 1.86 -12.13 -15.50
C ILE A 119 2.74 -13.38 -15.40
N GLY A 120 2.15 -14.58 -15.30
CA GLY A 120 2.92 -15.82 -15.19
C GLY A 120 3.88 -16.06 -16.35
N PRO A 121 3.42 -16.08 -17.61
CA PRO A 121 4.29 -16.23 -18.76
C PRO A 121 5.36 -15.15 -18.87
N THR A 122 5.00 -13.88 -18.70
CA THR A 122 5.92 -12.74 -18.84
C THR A 122 7.03 -12.81 -17.78
N PHE A 123 6.68 -12.88 -16.50
CA PHE A 123 7.65 -12.99 -15.41
C PHE A 123 8.37 -14.34 -15.40
N GLY A 124 7.73 -15.38 -15.94
CA GLY A 124 8.35 -16.69 -16.15
C GLY A 124 9.66 -16.61 -16.92
N MET A 125 9.68 -15.82 -17.99
CA MET A 125 10.82 -15.63 -18.90
C MET A 125 11.75 -14.49 -18.47
N SER A 126 11.22 -13.39 -17.93
CA SER A 126 11.98 -12.16 -17.66
C SER A 126 12.46 -12.00 -16.23
N TYR A 127 12.09 -12.89 -15.30
CA TYR A 127 12.44 -12.76 -13.88
C TYR A 127 13.95 -12.55 -13.62
N GLY A 128 14.82 -13.24 -14.37
CA GLY A 128 16.28 -13.05 -14.24
C GLY A 128 16.77 -11.65 -14.62
N LEU A 129 15.98 -10.86 -15.36
CA LEU A 129 16.36 -9.50 -15.73
C LEU A 129 16.25 -8.53 -14.57
N ILE A 130 15.32 -8.75 -13.62
CA ILE A 130 15.16 -7.88 -12.44
C ILE A 130 16.41 -7.85 -11.57
N GLN A 131 17.23 -8.89 -11.60
CA GLN A 131 18.54 -8.97 -10.92
C GLN A 131 19.64 -8.21 -11.65
N LYS A 132 19.36 -7.62 -12.82
CA LYS A 132 20.30 -6.80 -13.57
C LYS A 132 20.08 -5.32 -13.25
N LYS A 133 21.10 -4.67 -12.69
CA LYS A 133 21.01 -3.28 -12.21
C LYS A 133 20.52 -2.31 -13.29
N TRP A 134 20.92 -2.49 -14.56
CA TRP A 134 20.47 -1.66 -15.67
C TRP A 134 18.94 -1.82 -15.93
N PHE A 135 18.42 -3.05 -15.83
CA PHE A 135 16.99 -3.31 -16.03
C PHE A 135 16.17 -2.78 -14.83
N ALA A 136 16.66 -3.01 -13.61
CA ALA A 136 16.06 -2.46 -12.40
C ALA A 136 16.00 -0.93 -12.42
N ARG A 137 17.01 -0.24 -13.03
CA ARG A 137 16.98 1.21 -13.20
C ARG A 137 15.83 1.66 -14.11
N ILE A 138 15.65 0.99 -15.25
CA ILE A 138 14.52 1.27 -16.16
C ILE A 138 13.18 1.06 -15.46
N GLN A 139 13.06 0.00 -14.66
CA GLN A 139 11.84 -0.27 -13.90
C GLN A 139 11.60 0.78 -12.81
N ALA A 140 12.65 1.16 -12.07
CA ALA A 140 12.57 2.19 -11.04
C ALA A 140 12.09 3.54 -11.62
N ASP A 141 12.66 3.95 -12.76
CA ASP A 141 12.26 5.17 -13.46
C ASP A 141 10.79 5.11 -13.90
N TYR A 142 10.36 3.95 -14.44
CA TYR A 142 8.97 3.73 -14.84
C TYR A 142 7.99 3.77 -13.66
N LEU A 143 8.40 3.21 -12.50
CA LEU A 143 7.61 3.19 -11.27
C LEU A 143 7.69 4.53 -10.50
N GLY A 144 8.53 5.47 -10.95
CA GLY A 144 8.72 6.74 -10.27
C GLY A 144 9.49 6.64 -8.95
N ILE A 145 10.32 5.61 -8.78
CA ILE A 145 11.14 5.43 -7.57
C ILE A 145 12.20 6.54 -7.50
N PRO A 146 12.26 7.34 -6.42
CA PRO A 146 13.29 8.36 -6.25
C PRO A 146 14.70 7.77 -6.35
N GLN A 147 15.62 8.53 -6.94
CA GLN A 147 17.01 8.07 -7.09
C GLN A 147 17.65 7.68 -5.76
N GLY A 148 17.33 8.40 -4.69
CA GLY A 148 17.82 8.10 -3.32
C GLY A 148 17.32 6.76 -2.75
N LEU A 149 16.22 6.20 -3.28
CA LEU A 149 15.66 4.92 -2.86
C LEU A 149 16.01 3.77 -3.82
N PHE A 150 16.79 4.03 -4.88
CA PHE A 150 17.09 3.02 -5.89
C PHE A 150 17.84 1.80 -5.33
N ASP A 151 18.80 2.00 -4.45
CA ASP A 151 19.59 0.89 -3.90
C ASP A 151 18.74 0.03 -2.94
N ASP A 152 17.86 0.63 -2.16
CA ASP A 152 16.84 -0.08 -1.36
C ASP A 152 15.89 -0.88 -2.27
N TYR A 153 15.35 -0.24 -3.31
CA TYR A 153 14.48 -0.87 -4.30
C TYR A 153 15.16 -2.06 -4.99
N PHE A 154 16.38 -1.88 -5.48
CA PHE A 154 17.11 -2.93 -6.19
C PHE A 154 17.43 -4.13 -5.28
N ARG A 155 17.94 -3.87 -4.07
CA ARG A 155 18.23 -4.91 -3.07
C ARG A 155 16.99 -5.74 -2.78
N ASP A 156 15.87 -5.09 -2.46
CA ASP A 156 14.67 -5.76 -2.00
C ASP A 156 13.93 -6.45 -3.16
N THR A 157 13.86 -5.84 -4.33
CA THR A 157 13.28 -6.48 -5.53
C THR A 157 14.05 -7.76 -5.92
N CYS A 158 15.39 -7.76 -5.82
CA CYS A 158 16.22 -8.95 -6.06
C CYS A 158 15.98 -10.08 -5.04
N ALA A 159 15.57 -9.75 -3.83
CA ALA A 159 15.32 -10.72 -2.76
C ALA A 159 13.91 -11.33 -2.79
N ILE A 160 12.97 -10.75 -3.54
CA ILE A 160 11.62 -11.30 -3.70
C ILE A 160 11.69 -12.58 -4.52
N ARG A 161 11.14 -13.68 -4.02
CA ARG A 161 11.07 -14.94 -4.76
C ARG A 161 10.15 -14.81 -5.98
N LYS A 162 10.51 -15.47 -7.08
CA LYS A 162 9.71 -15.45 -8.31
C LYS A 162 8.25 -15.84 -8.09
N ALA A 163 8.00 -16.85 -7.27
CA ALA A 163 6.66 -17.32 -6.97
C ALA A 163 5.83 -16.24 -6.26
N ASP A 164 6.41 -15.54 -5.28
CA ASP A 164 5.75 -14.48 -4.54
C ASP A 164 5.46 -13.26 -5.44
N MET A 165 6.43 -12.88 -6.29
CA MET A 165 6.22 -11.78 -7.24
C MET A 165 5.06 -12.06 -8.19
N ILE A 166 4.99 -13.25 -8.75
CA ILE A 166 3.87 -13.66 -9.60
C ILE A 166 2.57 -13.68 -8.81
N ALA A 167 2.58 -14.17 -7.57
CA ALA A 167 1.39 -14.29 -6.74
C ALA A 167 0.82 -12.91 -6.38
N PHE A 168 1.63 -11.99 -5.86
CA PHE A 168 1.09 -10.67 -5.48
C PHE A 168 0.72 -9.81 -6.69
N LEU A 169 1.41 -9.91 -7.83
CA LEU A 169 1.03 -9.19 -9.04
C LEU A 169 -0.31 -9.69 -9.61
N LYS A 170 -0.55 -11.01 -9.56
CA LYS A 170 -1.85 -11.58 -9.95
C LYS A 170 -2.96 -11.14 -9.00
N ALA A 171 -2.73 -11.24 -7.68
CA ALA A 171 -3.69 -10.82 -6.67
C ALA A 171 -4.03 -9.33 -6.81
N ASN A 172 -3.01 -8.46 -6.98
CA ASN A 172 -3.17 -7.04 -7.25
C ASN A 172 -4.05 -6.79 -8.49
N SER A 173 -3.83 -7.55 -9.57
CA SER A 173 -4.59 -7.39 -10.82
C SER A 173 -6.02 -7.93 -10.76
N LEU A 174 -6.36 -8.78 -9.81
CA LEU A 174 -7.67 -9.46 -9.72
C LEU A 174 -8.53 -8.98 -8.55
N TYR A 175 -7.98 -8.16 -7.66
CA TYR A 175 -8.69 -7.71 -6.46
C TYR A 175 -9.98 -6.95 -6.80
N THR A 176 -11.01 -7.22 -5.99
CA THR A 176 -12.33 -6.59 -6.11
C THR A 176 -12.84 -6.16 -4.74
N ILE A 177 -13.63 -5.08 -4.73
CA ILE A 177 -14.29 -4.58 -3.52
C ILE A 177 -15.25 -5.64 -2.97
N LYS A 178 -15.17 -5.88 -1.66
CA LYS A 178 -16.14 -6.73 -0.95
C LYS A 178 -17.35 -5.90 -0.54
N PRO A 179 -18.57 -6.46 -0.54
CA PRO A 179 -19.79 -5.74 -0.10
C PRO A 179 -19.69 -5.20 1.33
N THR A 180 -19.01 -5.92 2.22
CA THR A 180 -18.81 -5.55 3.63
C THR A 180 -18.01 -4.26 3.82
N LEU A 181 -17.27 -3.79 2.79
CA LEU A 181 -16.54 -2.53 2.85
C LEU A 181 -17.47 -1.34 3.18
N SER A 182 -18.70 -1.36 2.73
CA SER A 182 -19.70 -0.31 3.01
C SER A 182 -20.07 -0.18 4.50
N GLU A 183 -19.74 -1.20 5.31
CA GLU A 183 -20.02 -1.22 6.75
C GLU A 183 -18.88 -0.59 7.58
N THR A 184 -17.76 -0.22 6.97
CA THR A 184 -16.64 0.37 7.70
C THR A 184 -17.07 1.60 8.48
N LYS A 185 -16.58 1.70 9.72
CA LYS A 185 -16.80 2.86 10.59
C LYS A 185 -15.68 3.90 10.49
N ALA A 186 -14.62 3.58 9.76
CA ALA A 186 -13.52 4.50 9.56
C ALA A 186 -13.96 5.70 8.69
N LYS A 187 -13.47 6.89 9.02
CA LYS A 187 -13.44 7.98 8.06
C LYS A 187 -12.41 7.61 6.98
N VAL A 188 -12.80 7.59 5.69
CA VAL A 188 -11.92 7.14 4.61
C VAL A 188 -11.61 8.29 3.67
N LYS A 189 -10.32 8.53 3.44
CA LYS A 189 -9.82 9.42 2.38
C LYS A 189 -9.16 8.58 1.29
N ILE A 190 -9.58 8.80 0.05
CA ILE A 190 -9.07 8.11 -1.13
C ILE A 190 -8.32 9.14 -1.98
N ALA A 191 -7.09 8.83 -2.37
CA ALA A 191 -6.26 9.68 -3.20
C ALA A 191 -5.76 8.93 -4.44
N ALA A 192 -5.70 9.63 -5.57
CA ALA A 192 -5.03 9.14 -6.79
C ALA A 192 -4.43 10.31 -7.56
N GLY A 193 -3.31 10.09 -8.23
CA GLY A 193 -2.68 11.10 -9.08
C GLY A 193 -3.48 11.36 -10.37
N ALA A 194 -3.55 12.60 -10.80
CA ALA A 194 -4.24 12.96 -12.04
C ALA A 194 -3.57 12.39 -13.30
N LYS A 195 -2.26 12.11 -13.23
CA LYS A 195 -1.47 11.50 -14.32
C LYS A 195 -1.41 9.97 -14.26
N GLU A 196 -2.13 9.35 -13.32
CA GLU A 196 -2.22 7.88 -13.26
C GLU A 196 -2.99 7.29 -14.44
N GLN A 197 -2.84 5.99 -14.65
CA GLN A 197 -3.63 5.26 -15.62
C GLN A 197 -5.13 5.37 -15.29
N LYS A 198 -5.97 5.34 -16.31
CA LYS A 198 -7.42 5.50 -16.18
C LYS A 198 -8.05 4.47 -15.22
N ASN A 199 -7.58 3.21 -15.25
CA ASN A 199 -8.08 2.15 -14.38
C ASN A 199 -7.85 2.41 -12.88
N ILE A 200 -6.75 3.08 -12.49
CA ILE A 200 -6.51 3.48 -11.10
C ILE A 200 -7.46 4.61 -10.70
N ARG A 201 -7.59 5.64 -11.54
CA ARG A 201 -8.53 6.75 -11.27
C ARG A 201 -9.99 6.29 -11.23
N ASP A 202 -10.36 5.34 -12.09
CA ASP A 202 -11.68 4.71 -12.07
C ASP A 202 -11.86 3.85 -10.80
N SER A 203 -10.81 3.16 -10.34
CA SER A 203 -10.81 2.40 -9.08
C SER A 203 -11.02 3.32 -7.87
N ALA A 204 -10.37 4.49 -7.85
CA ALA A 204 -10.57 5.48 -6.79
C ALA A 204 -12.03 5.95 -6.71
N LYS A 205 -12.68 6.18 -7.87
CA LYS A 205 -14.11 6.52 -7.94
C LYS A 205 -15.01 5.38 -7.46
N LEU A 206 -14.66 4.12 -7.81
CA LEU A 206 -15.41 2.94 -7.36
C LEU A 206 -15.31 2.77 -5.84
N LEU A 207 -14.13 2.97 -5.26
CA LEU A 207 -13.93 2.96 -3.81
C LEU A 207 -14.78 4.05 -3.13
N HIS A 208 -14.74 5.26 -3.66
CA HIS A 208 -15.55 6.37 -3.13
C HIS A 208 -17.05 6.08 -3.19
N ALA A 209 -17.52 5.47 -4.26
CA ALA A 209 -18.91 5.07 -4.39
C ALA A 209 -19.30 3.91 -3.44
N ALA A 210 -18.34 3.04 -3.10
CA ALA A 210 -18.58 1.87 -2.24
C ALA A 210 -18.51 2.20 -0.73
N ILE A 211 -17.89 3.31 -0.34
CA ILE A 211 -17.67 3.69 1.06
C ILE A 211 -18.48 4.96 1.37
N PRO A 212 -19.62 4.84 2.06
CA PRO A 212 -20.42 5.99 2.45
C PRO A 212 -19.62 6.99 3.29
N GLY A 213 -19.73 8.29 2.98
CA GLY A 213 -19.04 9.35 3.72
C GLY A 213 -17.53 9.46 3.47
N SER A 214 -16.96 8.65 2.58
CA SER A 214 -15.56 8.82 2.18
C SER A 214 -15.33 10.12 1.42
N SER A 215 -14.07 10.58 1.36
CA SER A 215 -13.65 11.67 0.48
C SER A 215 -12.72 11.16 -0.62
N LEU A 216 -12.82 11.77 -1.81
CA LEU A 216 -11.97 11.43 -2.95
C LEU A 216 -11.21 12.68 -3.40
N GLU A 217 -9.89 12.55 -3.53
CA GLU A 217 -9.01 13.59 -4.03
C GLU A 217 -8.21 13.09 -5.23
N ILE A 218 -8.36 13.77 -6.38
CA ILE A 218 -7.51 13.54 -7.55
C ILE A 218 -6.41 14.61 -7.57
N LEU A 219 -5.20 14.21 -7.23
CA LEU A 219 -4.06 15.09 -6.99
C LEU A 219 -3.45 15.59 -8.30
N PRO A 220 -3.51 16.89 -8.61
CA PRO A 220 -2.96 17.44 -9.85
C PRO A 220 -1.46 17.17 -9.99
N GLY A 221 -1.03 16.81 -11.19
CA GLY A 221 0.38 16.64 -11.52
C GLY A 221 1.02 15.33 -11.07
N LEU A 222 0.41 14.58 -10.14
CA LEU A 222 0.99 13.37 -9.57
C LEU A 222 0.72 12.14 -10.43
N ARG A 223 1.71 11.23 -10.46
CA ARG A 223 1.65 9.88 -11.00
C ARG A 223 1.40 8.86 -9.88
N HIS A 224 1.43 7.58 -10.21
CA HIS A 224 1.24 6.47 -9.28
C HIS A 224 2.28 6.48 -8.16
N GLY A 225 1.84 6.56 -6.91
CA GLY A 225 2.70 6.57 -5.73
C GLY A 225 3.50 7.86 -5.50
N ASP A 226 3.38 8.89 -6.36
CA ASP A 226 4.16 10.12 -6.21
C ASP A 226 3.94 10.81 -4.86
N LEU A 227 2.75 10.67 -4.26
CA LEU A 227 2.45 11.32 -3.00
C LEU A 227 3.30 10.74 -1.85
N SER A 228 3.30 9.43 -1.67
CA SER A 228 4.04 8.77 -0.59
C SER A 228 5.53 8.58 -0.89
N LEU A 229 5.92 8.37 -2.16
CA LEU A 229 7.31 8.11 -2.55
C LEU A 229 8.12 9.37 -2.84
N ASN A 230 7.52 10.34 -3.56
CA ASN A 230 8.24 11.50 -4.07
C ASN A 230 7.96 12.79 -3.29
N THR A 231 6.89 12.81 -2.48
CA THR A 231 6.52 13.95 -1.65
C THR A 231 6.13 13.52 -0.22
N PRO A 232 7.00 12.77 0.50
CA PRO A 232 6.68 12.19 1.80
C PRO A 232 6.27 13.22 2.85
N ALA A 233 6.89 14.40 2.87
CA ALA A 233 6.50 15.50 3.75
C ALA A 233 5.07 16.00 3.47
N ARG A 234 4.69 16.07 2.18
CA ARG A 234 3.32 16.40 1.81
C ARG A 234 2.33 15.31 2.24
N TYR A 235 2.73 14.03 2.10
CA TYR A 235 1.92 12.90 2.58
C TYR A 235 1.69 13.01 4.09
N ALA A 236 2.75 13.19 4.88
CA ALA A 236 2.68 13.31 6.33
C ALA A 236 1.80 14.50 6.73
N LYS A 237 1.98 15.66 6.09
CA LYS A 237 1.16 16.86 6.36
C LYS A 237 -0.33 16.62 6.04
N ILE A 238 -0.67 16.06 4.87
CA ILE A 238 -2.07 15.77 4.51
C ILE A 238 -2.71 14.82 5.52
N LEU A 239 -1.96 13.79 5.94
CA LEU A 239 -2.44 12.83 6.93
C LEU A 239 -2.67 13.51 8.28
N THR A 240 -1.69 14.28 8.79
CA THR A 240 -1.78 14.97 10.08
C THR A 240 -2.93 15.98 10.09
N ASP A 241 -3.00 16.86 9.09
CA ASP A 241 -4.07 17.87 8.99
C ASP A 241 -5.46 17.21 8.98
N TRP A 242 -5.57 16.03 8.36
CA TRP A 242 -6.84 15.31 8.29
C TRP A 242 -7.18 14.54 9.57
N LEU A 243 -6.18 14.05 10.30
CA LEU A 243 -6.39 13.41 11.61
C LEU A 243 -6.81 14.43 12.68
N ASP A 244 -6.41 15.68 12.53
CA ASP A 244 -6.72 16.79 13.44
C ASP A 244 -8.10 17.44 13.15
N ALA A 245 -8.74 17.16 12.00
CA ALA A 245 -10.02 17.72 11.58
C ALA A 245 -11.23 16.86 12.03
#